data_4dd0801f6ae8aeb3206873c663e96604
#
_entry.id   4dd0801f6ae8aeb3206873c663e96604
#
_cell.length_a   1.000
_cell.length_b   1.000
_cell.length_c   1.000
_cell.angle_alpha   90.00
_cell.angle_beta   90.00
_cell.angle_gamma   90.00
#
_symmetry.space_group_name_H-M   'P 1'
#
loop_
_entity.id
_entity.type
_entity.pdbx_description
1 polymer ?
#
loop_
_entity_poly.entity_id
_entity_poly.type
_entity_poly.pdbx_seq_one_letter_code
_entity_poly.pdbx_strand_id
1 'polypeptide(L)'
;MTDDAAVARDAAEAEAAFSHPAVKPDATVAYGDHPDQVVDLYAPRGDTPRPAPLVVVLHGGAWRAPYDRQHVTPFADFLARRGFAVANVEYRRGSPIPAQGGKSPVAGRWPETFDDVAAAFDALPALVRDALPSADPRRTVVTGHSAGGHLALWVAARHLLPADAPWHTDRPAPLRGVVALAPIADFRTAEALEVCGGASAQLLGGAARFEERLPYADPAALLPTGIATTVVQGRTDIVVPQAVSEAYADAAARAGEVVGLTLLEDVGHFPLIDPAADACAVVAEEIAQLAF
;
A
#
# COMPACT_ATOMS: atom_id res chain seq x y z
N MET A 1 9.61 -5.22 -25.94
CA MET A 1 9.81 -3.78 -26.22
C MET A 1 8.54 -3.09 -25.77
N THR A 2 8.65 -2.24 -24.77
CA THR A 2 7.53 -1.42 -24.31
C THR A 2 7.14 -0.47 -25.44
N ASP A 3 5.85 -0.37 -25.71
CA ASP A 3 5.33 0.55 -26.72
C ASP A 3 5.61 1.99 -26.29
N ASP A 4 6.22 2.81 -27.16
CA ASP A 4 6.55 4.20 -26.87
C ASP A 4 5.31 5.02 -26.45
N ALA A 5 4.13 4.67 -26.96
CA ALA A 5 2.86 5.28 -26.57
C ALA A 5 2.48 4.92 -25.12
N ALA A 6 2.71 3.68 -24.69
CA ALA A 6 2.46 3.26 -23.32
C ALA A 6 3.39 3.97 -22.32
N VAL A 7 4.67 4.14 -22.68
CA VAL A 7 5.64 4.89 -21.86
C VAL A 7 5.26 6.37 -21.77
N ALA A 8 4.85 6.99 -22.88
CA ALA A 8 4.42 8.37 -22.87
C ALA A 8 3.15 8.60 -22.05
N ARG A 9 2.19 7.66 -22.08
CA ARG A 9 1.00 7.70 -21.25
C ARG A 9 1.34 7.57 -19.78
N ASP A 10 2.16 6.59 -19.38
CA ASP A 10 2.59 6.39 -18.00
C ASP A 10 3.28 7.64 -17.44
N ALA A 11 4.16 8.27 -18.23
CA ALA A 11 4.82 9.52 -17.85
C ALA A 11 3.82 10.67 -17.64
N ALA A 12 2.80 10.79 -18.50
CA ALA A 12 1.78 11.82 -18.37
C ALA A 12 0.88 11.58 -17.15
N GLU A 13 0.50 10.32 -16.86
CA GLU A 13 -0.25 9.94 -15.67
C GLU A 13 0.54 10.23 -14.40
N ALA A 14 1.85 9.91 -14.39
CA ALA A 14 2.73 10.21 -13.26
C ALA A 14 2.85 11.73 -13.03
N GLU A 15 3.04 12.51 -14.12
CA GLU A 15 3.09 13.97 -14.04
C GLU A 15 1.78 14.53 -13.45
N ALA A 16 0.61 14.05 -13.91
CA ALA A 16 -0.68 14.46 -13.39
C ALA A 16 -0.81 14.16 -11.89
N ALA A 17 -0.58 12.91 -11.48
CA ALA A 17 -0.72 12.49 -10.10
C ALA A 17 0.22 13.23 -9.14
N PHE A 18 1.45 13.54 -9.57
CA PHE A 18 2.45 14.22 -8.76
C PHE A 18 2.45 15.75 -8.89
N SER A 19 1.61 16.33 -9.75
CA SER A 19 1.46 17.76 -9.91
C SER A 19 0.70 18.44 -8.76
N HIS A 20 -0.08 17.68 -8.00
CA HIS A 20 -0.87 18.22 -6.91
C HIS A 20 0.02 18.72 -5.76
N PRO A 21 -0.27 19.90 -5.19
CA PRO A 21 0.46 20.38 -4.05
C PRO A 21 0.24 19.49 -2.84
N ALA A 22 1.30 19.25 -2.06
CA ALA A 22 1.20 18.52 -0.81
C ALA A 22 0.19 19.17 0.14
N VAL A 23 -0.63 18.35 0.80
CA VAL A 23 -1.65 18.80 1.73
C VAL A 23 -1.18 18.58 3.16
N LYS A 24 -1.20 19.64 3.97
CA LYS A 24 -0.79 19.56 5.36
C LYS A 24 -1.80 18.71 6.16
N PRO A 25 -1.33 17.73 6.98
CA PRO A 25 -2.20 16.99 7.88
C PRO A 25 -2.74 17.85 9.03
N ASP A 26 -3.82 17.40 9.66
CA ASP A 26 -4.35 18.00 10.88
C ASP A 26 -3.45 17.73 12.09
N ALA A 27 -2.80 16.55 12.12
CA ALA A 27 -1.79 16.19 13.11
C ALA A 27 -0.77 15.22 12.51
N THR A 28 0.45 15.23 13.03
CA THR A 28 1.48 14.22 12.80
C THR A 28 1.87 13.62 14.14
N VAL A 29 1.83 12.30 14.24
CA VAL A 29 2.16 11.55 15.46
C VAL A 29 3.25 10.53 15.19
N ALA A 30 4.16 10.34 16.15
CA ALA A 30 5.20 9.32 16.06
C ALA A 30 4.69 7.99 16.61
N TYR A 31 5.08 6.88 15.97
CA TYR A 31 4.89 5.53 16.49
C TYR A 31 6.20 4.86 16.92
N GLY A 32 7.32 5.56 16.78
CA GLY A 32 8.65 5.14 17.19
C GLY A 32 9.64 6.30 17.20
N ASP A 33 10.92 5.99 17.41
CA ASP A 33 11.97 7.01 17.61
C ASP A 33 12.66 7.44 16.31
N HIS A 34 12.46 6.71 15.20
CA HIS A 34 13.06 7.08 13.92
C HIS A 34 12.24 8.19 13.24
N PRO A 35 12.89 9.15 12.51
CA PRO A 35 12.17 10.22 11.81
C PRO A 35 11.10 9.74 10.81
N ASP A 36 11.27 8.55 10.21
CA ASP A 36 10.29 7.93 9.32
C ASP A 36 9.20 7.14 10.08
N GLN A 37 9.27 7.04 11.41
CA GLN A 37 8.26 6.35 12.22
C GLN A 37 7.15 7.32 12.65
N VAL A 38 6.43 7.86 11.67
CA VAL A 38 5.37 8.86 11.87
C VAL A 38 4.12 8.54 11.07
N VAL A 39 3.00 9.05 11.52
CA VAL A 39 1.70 8.97 10.84
C VAL A 39 1.11 10.37 10.74
N ASP A 40 0.75 10.77 9.52
CA ASP A 40 -0.02 11.98 9.28
C ASP A 40 -1.52 11.68 9.36
N LEU A 41 -2.24 12.42 10.19
CA LEU A 41 -3.67 12.24 10.43
C LEU A 41 -4.47 13.35 9.77
N TYR A 42 -5.54 12.96 9.06
CA TYR A 42 -6.49 13.88 8.43
C TYR A 42 -7.88 13.61 8.99
N ALA A 43 -8.49 14.66 9.54
CA ALA A 43 -9.85 14.61 10.03
C ALA A 43 -10.86 14.53 8.87
N PRO A 44 -11.98 13.82 9.02
CA PRO A 44 -13.04 13.79 8.02
C PRO A 44 -13.58 15.22 7.79
N ARG A 45 -13.78 15.58 6.52
CA ARG A 45 -14.33 16.88 6.11
C ARG A 45 -15.85 16.79 5.91
N GLY A 46 -16.53 17.93 6.04
CA GLY A 46 -17.99 18.03 5.83
C GLY A 46 -18.84 17.43 6.96
N ASP A 47 -20.14 17.26 6.66
CA ASP A 47 -21.17 16.80 7.60
C ASP A 47 -21.26 15.26 7.68
N THR A 48 -20.14 14.61 7.79
CA THR A 48 -20.10 13.14 7.90
C THR A 48 -20.48 12.69 9.30
N PRO A 49 -21.26 11.59 9.45
CA PRO A 49 -21.54 11.00 10.75
C PRO A 49 -20.24 10.65 11.50
N ARG A 50 -20.13 11.07 12.75
CA ARG A 50 -18.94 10.81 13.59
C ARG A 50 -19.28 9.82 14.70
N PRO A 51 -18.30 8.99 15.07
CA PRO A 51 -16.95 8.87 14.53
C PRO A 51 -16.95 8.25 13.14
N ALA A 52 -16.08 8.76 12.26
CA ALA A 52 -15.95 8.34 10.87
C ALA A 52 -15.11 7.06 10.73
N PRO A 53 -15.32 6.23 9.68
CA PRO A 53 -14.40 5.13 9.38
C PRO A 53 -12.98 5.62 9.17
N LEU A 54 -12.01 4.81 9.59
CA LEU A 54 -10.59 5.09 9.42
C LEU A 54 -10.07 4.41 8.15
N VAL A 55 -9.41 5.16 7.30
CA VAL A 55 -8.63 4.64 6.17
C VAL A 55 -7.15 4.80 6.48
N VAL A 56 -6.42 3.69 6.50
CA VAL A 56 -4.97 3.69 6.63
C VAL A 56 -4.36 3.64 5.24
N VAL A 57 -3.53 4.61 4.91
CA VAL A 57 -2.86 4.72 3.61
C VAL A 57 -1.39 4.37 3.76
N LEU A 58 -0.91 3.46 2.92
CA LEU A 58 0.50 3.09 2.76
C LEU A 58 0.97 3.54 1.37
N HIS A 59 1.98 4.39 1.35
CA HIS A 59 2.47 4.98 0.09
C HIS A 59 3.26 3.98 -0.76
N GLY A 60 3.35 4.26 -2.07
CA GLY A 60 4.12 3.51 -3.04
C GLY A 60 5.59 3.94 -3.15
N GLY A 61 6.15 3.70 -4.34
CA GLY A 61 7.53 4.10 -4.69
C GLY A 61 8.55 2.97 -4.64
N ALA A 62 8.09 1.72 -4.86
CA ALA A 62 8.95 0.52 -4.90
C ALA A 62 9.86 0.40 -3.66
N TRP A 63 9.39 0.81 -2.50
CA TRP A 63 10.13 0.86 -1.22
C TRP A 63 11.46 1.63 -1.31
N ARG A 64 11.59 2.63 -2.22
CA ARG A 64 12.80 3.41 -2.44
C ARG A 64 12.76 4.75 -1.72
N ALA A 65 13.89 5.19 -1.21
CA ALA A 65 14.03 6.39 -0.41
C ALA A 65 13.50 7.71 -1.04
N PRO A 66 13.57 7.92 -2.38
CA PRO A 66 13.06 9.16 -2.98
C PRO A 66 11.53 9.36 -2.83
N TYR A 67 10.78 8.30 -2.53
CA TYR A 67 9.33 8.35 -2.41
C TYR A 67 8.93 8.18 -0.95
N ASP A 68 8.26 9.15 -0.40
CA ASP A 68 7.76 9.18 0.97
C ASP A 68 6.23 9.39 1.01
N ARG A 69 5.66 9.48 2.21
CA ARG A 69 4.22 9.69 2.40
C ARG A 69 3.70 11.01 1.83
N GLN A 70 4.58 11.98 1.52
CA GLN A 70 4.16 13.31 1.08
C GLN A 70 3.51 13.27 -0.31
N HIS A 71 3.97 12.38 -1.20
CA HIS A 71 3.40 12.30 -2.54
C HIS A 71 1.96 11.78 -2.57
N VAL A 72 1.48 11.11 -1.51
CA VAL A 72 0.08 10.66 -1.39
C VAL A 72 -0.77 11.54 -0.47
N THR A 73 -0.26 12.68 -0.01
CA THR A 73 -1.05 13.62 0.80
C THR A 73 -2.27 14.20 0.05
N PRO A 74 -2.22 14.45 -1.28
CA PRO A 74 -3.42 14.82 -2.05
C PRO A 74 -4.49 13.73 -2.06
N PHE A 75 -4.09 12.47 -2.17
CA PHE A 75 -4.99 11.31 -2.09
C PHE A 75 -5.58 11.16 -0.67
N ALA A 76 -4.77 11.38 0.38
CA ALA A 76 -5.26 11.35 1.76
C ALA A 76 -6.31 12.45 2.02
N ASP A 77 -6.09 13.68 1.55
CA ASP A 77 -7.08 14.76 1.66
C ASP A 77 -8.34 14.49 0.82
N PHE A 78 -8.19 13.89 -0.36
CA PHE A 78 -9.30 13.48 -1.20
C PHE A 78 -10.22 12.49 -0.47
N LEU A 79 -9.67 11.51 0.23
CA LEU A 79 -10.44 10.60 1.08
C LEU A 79 -11.06 11.32 2.29
N ALA A 80 -10.32 12.23 2.91
CA ALA A 80 -10.84 13.02 4.02
C ALA A 80 -12.05 13.88 3.59
N ARG A 81 -12.02 14.47 2.39
CA ARG A 81 -13.16 15.20 1.79
C ARG A 81 -14.37 14.31 1.49
N ARG A 82 -14.18 13.01 1.36
CA ARG A 82 -15.24 12.01 1.23
C ARG A 82 -15.76 11.48 2.57
N GLY A 83 -15.30 12.07 3.68
CA GLY A 83 -15.82 11.81 5.01
C GLY A 83 -15.11 10.70 5.76
N PHE A 84 -13.97 10.22 5.27
CA PHE A 84 -13.11 9.30 6.01
C PHE A 84 -12.18 10.06 6.96
N ALA A 85 -11.88 9.45 8.11
CA ALA A 85 -10.67 9.77 8.84
C ALA A 85 -9.50 9.05 8.16
N VAL A 86 -8.36 9.69 7.99
CA VAL A 86 -7.23 9.10 7.26
C VAL A 86 -5.97 9.11 8.10
N ALA A 87 -5.25 7.98 8.09
CA ALA A 87 -3.92 7.81 8.67
C ALA A 87 -2.93 7.46 7.55
N ASN A 88 -2.11 8.40 7.14
CA ASN A 88 -1.10 8.25 6.10
C ASN A 88 0.23 7.89 6.77
N VAL A 89 0.65 6.64 6.65
CA VAL A 89 1.77 6.05 7.37
C VAL A 89 3.07 6.23 6.59
N GLU A 90 4.10 6.74 7.25
CA GLU A 90 5.49 6.70 6.78
C GLU A 90 6.18 5.45 7.34
N TYR A 91 7.17 4.94 6.64
CA TYR A 91 7.97 3.77 7.05
C TYR A 91 9.38 3.85 6.48
N ARG A 92 10.35 3.22 7.14
CA ARG A 92 11.72 3.11 6.63
C ARG A 92 11.75 2.29 5.35
N ARG A 93 12.46 2.82 4.38
CA ARG A 93 12.60 2.26 3.04
C ARG A 93 14.08 2.33 2.62
N GLY A 94 14.39 1.95 1.39
CA GLY A 94 15.76 1.82 0.91
C GLY A 94 16.62 3.06 1.04
N SER A 95 17.92 2.88 0.79
CA SER A 95 18.88 3.97 0.79
C SER A 95 18.69 4.91 -0.42
N PRO A 96 18.89 6.24 -0.28
CA PRO A 96 18.95 7.15 -1.42
C PRO A 96 20.18 6.89 -2.30
N ILE A 97 21.20 6.17 -1.79
CA ILE A 97 22.43 5.85 -2.49
C ILE A 97 22.23 4.53 -3.24
N PRO A 98 22.51 4.48 -4.57
CA PRO A 98 22.48 3.24 -5.32
C PRO A 98 23.42 2.18 -4.73
N ALA A 99 23.04 0.91 -4.85
CA ALA A 99 23.97 -0.18 -4.57
C ALA A 99 25.22 -0.08 -5.45
N GLN A 100 26.36 -0.61 -4.99
CA GLN A 100 27.62 -0.58 -5.73
C GLN A 100 27.43 -1.18 -7.13
N GLY A 101 27.68 -0.38 -8.16
CA GLY A 101 27.45 -0.75 -9.56
C GLY A 101 26.02 -0.58 -10.08
N GLY A 102 25.07 -0.17 -9.25
CA GLY A 102 23.69 0.12 -9.62
C GLY A 102 23.46 1.56 -10.07
N LYS A 103 22.39 1.78 -10.84
CA LYS A 103 21.97 3.12 -11.30
C LYS A 103 20.79 3.69 -10.53
N SER A 104 20.10 2.86 -9.76
CA SER A 104 18.89 3.23 -9.00
C SER A 104 19.09 3.02 -7.51
N PRO A 105 18.43 3.81 -6.66
CA PRO A 105 18.37 3.57 -5.20
C PRO A 105 17.90 2.15 -4.91
N VAL A 106 18.45 1.54 -3.84
CA VAL A 106 18.06 0.19 -3.41
C VAL A 106 16.62 0.23 -2.87
N ALA A 107 15.81 -0.75 -3.26
CA ALA A 107 14.46 -0.92 -2.76
C ALA A 107 14.46 -1.59 -1.39
N GLY A 108 13.65 -1.07 -0.47
CA GLY A 108 13.40 -1.66 0.85
C GLY A 108 14.58 -1.64 1.82
N ARG A 109 14.25 -2.00 3.05
CA ARG A 109 15.21 -2.24 4.14
C ARG A 109 14.70 -3.43 4.94
N TRP A 110 15.28 -4.59 4.72
CA TRP A 110 15.00 -5.78 5.52
C TRP A 110 15.82 -5.77 6.81
N PRO A 111 15.22 -5.96 8.01
CA PRO A 111 13.77 -6.15 8.24
C PRO A 111 13.00 -4.84 8.50
N GLU A 112 13.66 -3.69 8.54
CA GLU A 112 13.15 -2.43 9.10
C GLU A 112 11.87 -1.91 8.43
N THR A 113 11.68 -2.15 7.13
CA THR A 113 10.43 -1.77 6.43
C THR A 113 9.23 -2.50 7.04
N PHE A 114 9.38 -3.79 7.33
CA PHE A 114 8.32 -4.60 7.96
C PHE A 114 8.18 -4.31 9.45
N ASP A 115 9.29 -4.06 10.16
CA ASP A 115 9.28 -3.63 11.56
C ASP A 115 8.43 -2.39 11.74
N ASP A 116 8.61 -1.39 10.86
CA ASP A 116 7.91 -0.12 10.94
C ASP A 116 6.43 -0.26 10.63
N VAL A 117 6.07 -0.98 9.58
CA VAL A 117 4.65 -1.20 9.25
C VAL A 117 3.96 -1.98 10.36
N ALA A 118 4.57 -3.02 10.90
CA ALA A 118 4.02 -3.75 12.04
C ALA A 118 3.82 -2.86 13.27
N ALA A 119 4.86 -2.09 13.65
CA ALA A 119 4.82 -1.18 14.80
C ALA A 119 3.77 -0.08 14.62
N ALA A 120 3.65 0.49 13.41
CA ALA A 120 2.63 1.49 13.11
C ALA A 120 1.22 0.94 13.34
N PHE A 121 0.92 -0.25 12.81
CA PHE A 121 -0.40 -0.87 12.96
C PHE A 121 -0.70 -1.29 14.39
N ASP A 122 0.29 -1.70 15.16
CA ASP A 122 0.13 -2.05 16.58
C ASP A 122 -0.16 -0.79 17.43
N ALA A 123 0.47 0.35 17.09
CA ALA A 123 0.28 1.62 17.80
C ALA A 123 -0.96 2.40 17.35
N LEU A 124 -1.40 2.23 16.09
CA LEU A 124 -2.39 3.08 15.43
C LEU A 124 -3.72 3.24 16.19
N PRO A 125 -4.33 2.17 16.78
CA PRO A 125 -5.59 2.32 17.52
C PRO A 125 -5.50 3.27 18.72
N ALA A 126 -4.36 3.33 19.39
CA ALA A 126 -4.12 4.26 20.50
C ALA A 126 -3.87 5.68 19.97
N LEU A 127 -2.97 5.83 19.00
CA LEU A 127 -2.62 7.11 18.40
C LEU A 127 -3.85 7.81 17.81
N VAL A 128 -4.70 7.07 17.11
CA VAL A 128 -5.93 7.62 16.51
C VAL A 128 -6.93 8.06 17.58
N ARG A 129 -7.13 7.27 18.66
CA ARG A 129 -8.02 7.67 19.74
C ARG A 129 -7.58 8.98 20.40
N ASP A 130 -6.27 9.16 20.56
CA ASP A 130 -5.71 10.30 21.29
C ASP A 130 -5.64 11.55 20.40
N ALA A 131 -5.21 11.41 19.13
CA ALA A 131 -4.95 12.54 18.25
C ALA A 131 -6.07 12.83 17.24
N LEU A 132 -6.96 11.87 16.96
CA LEU A 132 -8.05 12.02 16.00
C LEU A 132 -9.38 11.44 16.52
N PRO A 133 -9.98 12.02 17.58
CA PRO A 133 -11.19 11.49 18.22
C PRO A 133 -12.44 11.44 17.32
N SER A 134 -12.38 12.07 16.14
CA SER A 134 -13.41 11.98 15.10
C SER A 134 -13.38 10.67 14.31
N ALA A 135 -12.38 9.81 14.48
CA ALA A 135 -12.24 8.52 13.82
C ALA A 135 -12.74 7.36 14.68
N ASP A 136 -13.25 6.31 14.03
CA ASP A 136 -13.55 5.01 14.65
C ASP A 136 -12.54 3.95 14.20
N PRO A 137 -11.51 3.64 15.00
CA PRO A 137 -10.50 2.66 14.63
C PRO A 137 -11.04 1.21 14.54
N ARG A 138 -12.28 0.95 14.97
CA ARG A 138 -12.93 -0.37 14.80
C ARG A 138 -13.51 -0.54 13.39
N ARG A 139 -13.59 0.53 12.61
CA ARG A 139 -14.01 0.54 11.21
C ARG A 139 -12.84 0.93 10.32
N THR A 140 -11.76 0.14 10.40
CA THR A 140 -10.53 0.42 9.66
C THR A 140 -10.50 -0.33 8.33
N VAL A 141 -10.31 0.39 7.24
CA VAL A 141 -9.94 -0.14 5.93
C VAL A 141 -8.48 0.24 5.66
N VAL A 142 -7.70 -0.72 5.17
CA VAL A 142 -6.31 -0.45 4.77
C VAL A 142 -6.25 -0.33 3.25
N THR A 143 -5.56 0.69 2.77
CA THR A 143 -5.28 0.87 1.35
C THR A 143 -3.82 1.22 1.15
N GLY A 144 -3.32 0.96 -0.04
CA GLY A 144 -1.96 1.35 -0.41
C GLY A 144 -1.75 1.14 -1.90
N HIS A 145 -0.84 1.91 -2.46
CA HIS A 145 -0.54 1.91 -3.88
C HIS A 145 0.78 1.22 -4.17
N SER A 146 0.83 0.34 -5.18
CA SER A 146 2.08 -0.28 -5.62
C SER A 146 2.79 -1.05 -4.49
N ALA A 147 4.00 -0.66 -4.11
CA ALA A 147 4.71 -1.15 -2.92
C ALA A 147 3.89 -0.98 -1.61
N GLY A 148 3.11 0.10 -1.49
CA GLY A 148 2.19 0.29 -0.37
C GLY A 148 1.00 -0.66 -0.42
N GLY A 149 0.54 -1.05 -1.61
CA GLY A 149 -0.47 -2.08 -1.81
C GLY A 149 0.01 -3.46 -1.34
N HIS A 150 1.28 -3.79 -1.62
CA HIS A 150 1.93 -4.95 -1.04
C HIS A 150 1.89 -4.92 0.48
N LEU A 151 2.32 -3.81 1.11
CA LEU A 151 2.35 -3.67 2.57
C LEU A 151 0.93 -3.72 3.19
N ALA A 152 -0.09 -3.22 2.48
CA ALA A 152 -1.49 -3.31 2.90
C ALA A 152 -1.99 -4.77 2.94
N LEU A 153 -1.66 -5.56 1.94
CA LEU A 153 -1.96 -6.99 1.91
C LEU A 153 -1.17 -7.75 2.97
N TRP A 154 0.12 -7.42 3.13
CA TRP A 154 1.01 -8.07 4.10
C TRP A 154 0.54 -7.84 5.54
N VAL A 155 0.16 -6.63 5.91
CA VAL A 155 -0.27 -6.33 7.29
C VAL A 155 -1.57 -7.06 7.65
N ALA A 156 -2.45 -7.27 6.69
CA ALA A 156 -3.66 -8.06 6.86
C ALA A 156 -3.37 -9.55 7.06
N ALA A 157 -2.24 -10.04 6.55
CA ALA A 157 -1.84 -11.44 6.59
C ALA A 157 -0.90 -11.79 7.76
N ARG A 158 -0.58 -10.85 8.68
CA ARG A 158 0.40 -11.07 9.77
C ARG A 158 0.15 -12.30 10.63
N HIS A 159 -1.09 -12.72 10.82
CA HIS A 159 -1.47 -13.92 11.57
C HIS A 159 -1.14 -15.23 10.84
N LEU A 160 -0.76 -15.17 9.57
CA LEU A 160 -0.33 -16.30 8.76
C LEU A 160 1.19 -16.37 8.58
N LEU A 161 1.91 -15.39 9.09
CA LEU A 161 3.36 -15.41 9.11
C LEU A 161 3.87 -16.64 9.87
N PRO A 162 5.06 -17.16 9.55
CA PRO A 162 5.71 -18.18 10.38
C PRO A 162 5.72 -17.78 11.85
N ALA A 163 5.46 -18.74 12.75
CA ALA A 163 5.31 -18.47 14.18
C ALA A 163 6.58 -17.88 14.85
N ASP A 164 7.73 -18.00 14.22
CA ASP A 164 9.01 -17.43 14.64
C ASP A 164 9.24 -16.01 14.11
N ALA A 165 8.35 -15.50 13.24
CA ALA A 165 8.45 -14.16 12.71
C ALA A 165 8.16 -13.13 13.83
N PRO A 166 8.98 -12.07 13.97
CA PRO A 166 8.77 -11.05 15.00
C PRO A 166 7.47 -10.25 14.81
N TRP A 167 6.90 -10.32 13.61
CA TRP A 167 5.67 -9.60 13.23
C TRP A 167 4.41 -10.47 13.30
N HIS A 168 4.54 -11.75 13.66
CA HIS A 168 3.42 -12.67 13.77
C HIS A 168 2.41 -12.17 14.81
N THR A 169 1.13 -12.38 14.53
CA THR A 169 0.03 -12.09 15.45
C THR A 169 -0.85 -13.33 15.60
N ASP A 170 -1.33 -13.62 16.80
CA ASP A 170 -2.15 -14.81 17.09
C ASP A 170 -3.53 -14.80 16.42
N ARG A 171 -3.95 -13.65 15.92
CA ARG A 171 -5.28 -13.44 15.34
C ARG A 171 -5.23 -12.47 14.15
N PRO A 172 -6.18 -12.58 13.20
CA PRO A 172 -6.34 -11.60 12.15
C PRO A 172 -6.47 -10.18 12.71
N ALA A 173 -5.88 -9.22 12.02
CA ALA A 173 -6.06 -7.80 12.33
C ALA A 173 -7.56 -7.42 12.28
N PRO A 174 -8.06 -6.59 13.20
CA PRO A 174 -9.47 -6.21 13.25
C PRO A 174 -9.80 -5.16 12.16
N LEU A 175 -9.61 -5.54 10.90
CA LEU A 175 -9.86 -4.72 9.73
C LEU A 175 -11.24 -5.00 9.14
N ARG A 176 -11.87 -3.99 8.57
CA ARG A 176 -13.03 -4.16 7.70
C ARG A 176 -12.65 -4.77 6.37
N GLY A 177 -11.47 -4.44 5.86
CA GLY A 177 -10.92 -5.01 4.66
C GLY A 177 -9.69 -4.29 4.16
N VAL A 178 -9.21 -4.74 3.01
CA VAL A 178 -8.08 -4.16 2.27
C VAL A 178 -8.54 -3.77 0.86
N VAL A 179 -8.18 -2.56 0.43
CA VAL A 179 -8.27 -2.13 -0.96
C VAL A 179 -6.86 -1.86 -1.47
N ALA A 180 -6.29 -2.80 -2.19
CA ALA A 180 -4.92 -2.72 -2.70
C ALA A 180 -4.89 -2.15 -4.12
N LEU A 181 -4.10 -1.11 -4.36
CA LEU A 181 -4.07 -0.35 -5.61
C LEU A 181 -2.83 -0.74 -6.41
N ALA A 182 -3.02 -1.41 -7.56
CA ALA A 182 -1.93 -1.90 -8.40
C ALA A 182 -0.78 -2.53 -7.58
N PRO A 183 -1.07 -3.48 -6.66
CA PRO A 183 -0.12 -3.93 -5.66
C PRO A 183 0.97 -4.82 -6.26
N ILE A 184 2.18 -4.79 -5.69
CA ILE A 184 3.19 -5.83 -5.93
C ILE A 184 2.82 -7.03 -5.04
N ALA A 185 1.78 -7.77 -5.41
CA ALA A 185 1.08 -8.73 -4.54
C ALA A 185 1.57 -10.19 -4.64
N ASP A 186 2.30 -10.52 -5.71
CA ASP A 186 2.93 -11.83 -5.94
C ASP A 186 4.39 -11.60 -6.34
N PHE A 187 5.30 -11.91 -5.44
CA PHE A 187 6.72 -11.61 -5.63
C PHE A 187 7.36 -12.48 -6.70
N ARG A 188 6.90 -13.70 -6.90
CA ARG A 188 7.45 -14.58 -7.95
C ARG A 188 7.08 -14.05 -9.33
N THR A 189 5.84 -13.65 -9.53
CA THR A 189 5.41 -13.03 -10.78
C THR A 189 6.07 -11.67 -10.99
N ALA A 190 6.21 -10.86 -9.92
CA ALA A 190 6.89 -9.58 -9.99
C ALA A 190 8.37 -9.71 -10.38
N GLU A 191 9.10 -10.69 -9.84
CA GLU A 191 10.49 -10.95 -10.23
C GLU A 191 10.59 -11.49 -11.68
N ALA A 192 9.70 -12.40 -12.08
CA ALA A 192 9.67 -12.93 -13.45
C ALA A 192 9.42 -11.84 -14.50
N LEU A 193 8.69 -10.78 -14.13
CA LEU A 193 8.39 -9.62 -14.96
C LEU A 193 9.36 -8.45 -14.72
N GLU A 194 10.37 -8.60 -13.89
CA GLU A 194 11.35 -7.56 -13.52
C GLU A 194 10.67 -6.27 -13.01
N VAL A 195 9.55 -6.39 -12.31
CA VAL A 195 8.77 -5.25 -11.80
C VAL A 195 9.66 -4.31 -11.02
N CYS A 196 9.63 -3.03 -11.41
CA CYS A 196 10.46 -1.97 -10.82
C CYS A 196 11.97 -2.34 -10.76
N GLY A 197 12.47 -3.16 -11.72
CA GLY A 197 13.87 -3.56 -11.80
C GLY A 197 14.29 -4.52 -10.67
N GLY A 198 13.45 -5.54 -10.37
CA GLY A 198 13.73 -6.55 -9.35
C GLY A 198 13.63 -5.96 -7.92
N ALA A 199 12.67 -5.06 -7.70
CA ALA A 199 12.53 -4.39 -6.40
C ALA A 199 12.16 -5.35 -5.26
N SER A 200 11.42 -6.42 -5.55
CA SER A 200 11.02 -7.44 -4.55
C SER A 200 12.25 -8.18 -4.00
N ALA A 201 13.15 -8.63 -4.88
CA ALA A 201 14.39 -9.25 -4.43
C ALA A 201 15.27 -8.28 -3.64
N GLN A 202 15.33 -7.00 -4.06
CA GLN A 202 16.07 -5.97 -3.32
C GLN A 202 15.50 -5.74 -1.93
N LEU A 203 14.18 -5.64 -1.79
CA LEU A 203 13.49 -5.53 -0.50
C LEU A 203 13.86 -6.68 0.45
N LEU A 204 13.97 -7.89 -0.10
CA LEU A 204 14.35 -9.09 0.66
C LEU A 204 15.86 -9.22 0.90
N GLY A 205 16.66 -8.23 0.50
CA GLY A 205 18.12 -8.24 0.69
C GLY A 205 18.92 -8.92 -0.40
N GLY A 206 18.33 -9.07 -1.58
CA GLY A 206 18.94 -9.60 -2.79
C GLY A 206 18.51 -11.03 -3.13
N ALA A 207 18.81 -11.44 -4.37
CA ALA A 207 18.40 -12.74 -4.93
C ALA A 207 18.82 -13.95 -4.05
N ALA A 208 19.97 -13.86 -3.39
CA ALA A 208 20.46 -14.93 -2.50
C ALA A 208 19.58 -15.16 -1.25
N ARG A 209 18.77 -14.18 -0.86
CA ARG A 209 17.86 -14.25 0.30
C ARG A 209 16.39 -14.40 -0.09
N PHE A 210 16.09 -14.32 -1.37
CA PHE A 210 14.72 -14.27 -1.87
C PHE A 210 13.88 -15.45 -1.38
N GLU A 211 14.32 -16.68 -1.63
CA GLU A 211 13.57 -17.88 -1.23
C GLU A 211 13.47 -18.06 0.29
N GLU A 212 14.49 -17.67 1.04
CA GLU A 212 14.51 -17.73 2.51
C GLU A 212 13.49 -16.78 3.13
N ARG A 213 13.37 -15.57 2.57
CA ARG A 213 12.55 -14.49 3.14
C ARG A 213 11.16 -14.36 2.55
N LEU A 214 10.93 -14.98 1.40
CA LEU A 214 9.63 -14.95 0.72
C LEU A 214 8.45 -15.35 1.62
N PRO A 215 8.51 -16.42 2.45
CA PRO A 215 7.40 -16.80 3.33
C PRO A 215 7.05 -15.76 4.41
N TYR A 216 7.92 -14.80 4.64
CA TYR A 216 7.73 -13.72 5.62
C TYR A 216 7.22 -12.42 5.00
N ALA A 217 7.19 -12.32 3.67
CA ALA A 217 6.98 -11.06 2.99
C ALA A 217 5.98 -11.10 1.83
N ASP A 218 5.84 -12.22 1.15
CA ASP A 218 5.01 -12.31 -0.04
C ASP A 218 3.53 -12.54 0.31
N PRO A 219 2.62 -11.58 -0.02
CA PRO A 219 1.20 -11.74 0.24
C PRO A 219 0.59 -12.99 -0.41
N ALA A 220 1.05 -13.38 -1.61
CA ALA A 220 0.56 -14.58 -2.29
C ALA A 220 0.93 -15.88 -1.55
N ALA A 221 2.01 -15.87 -0.75
CA ALA A 221 2.39 -16.99 0.10
C ALA A 221 1.65 -17.01 1.45
N LEU A 222 0.94 -15.91 1.79
CA LEU A 222 0.24 -15.69 3.05
C LEU A 222 -1.28 -15.68 2.83
N LEU A 223 -1.82 -16.75 2.27
CA LEU A 223 -3.23 -16.94 1.97
C LEU A 223 -3.73 -18.27 2.57
N PRO A 224 -5.01 -18.40 2.96
CA PRO A 224 -6.07 -17.39 2.93
C PRO A 224 -6.05 -16.47 4.16
N THR A 225 -6.29 -15.18 3.99
CA THR A 225 -6.27 -14.21 5.10
C THR A 225 -7.57 -14.19 5.92
N GLY A 226 -8.69 -14.54 5.30
CA GLY A 226 -10.02 -14.39 5.87
C GLY A 226 -10.48 -12.93 6.01
N ILE A 227 -9.75 -11.97 5.44
CA ILE A 227 -10.07 -10.53 5.45
C ILE A 227 -10.56 -10.11 4.07
N ALA A 228 -11.72 -9.44 4.01
CA ALA A 228 -12.27 -8.95 2.76
C ALA A 228 -11.24 -8.11 2.00
N THR A 229 -10.94 -8.48 0.76
CA THR A 229 -9.89 -7.86 -0.04
C THR A 229 -10.39 -7.55 -1.45
N THR A 230 -10.16 -6.32 -1.89
CA THR A 230 -10.33 -5.88 -3.28
C THR A 230 -9.00 -5.37 -3.82
N VAL A 231 -8.61 -5.83 -4.99
CA VAL A 231 -7.50 -5.27 -5.77
C VAL A 231 -8.08 -4.39 -6.86
N VAL A 232 -7.63 -3.14 -6.95
CA VAL A 232 -7.97 -2.22 -8.05
C VAL A 232 -6.76 -2.09 -8.95
N GLN A 233 -6.93 -2.40 -10.24
CA GLN A 233 -5.82 -2.50 -11.19
C GLN A 233 -6.16 -1.82 -12.50
N GLY A 234 -5.27 -0.97 -12.99
CA GLY A 234 -5.34 -0.44 -14.34
C GLY A 234 -4.88 -1.49 -15.37
N ARG A 235 -5.66 -1.67 -16.45
CA ARG A 235 -5.33 -2.66 -17.50
C ARG A 235 -4.11 -2.28 -18.33
N THR A 236 -3.81 -0.99 -18.39
CA THR A 236 -2.69 -0.48 -19.19
C THR A 236 -1.47 -0.12 -18.34
N ASP A 237 -1.44 -0.59 -17.08
CA ASP A 237 -0.33 -0.40 -16.14
C ASP A 237 0.92 -1.14 -16.65
N ILE A 238 1.98 -0.37 -16.93
CA ILE A 238 3.29 -0.89 -17.35
C ILE A 238 4.31 -0.90 -16.21
N VAL A 239 3.98 -0.33 -15.06
CA VAL A 239 4.85 -0.27 -13.87
C VAL A 239 4.67 -1.53 -13.03
N VAL A 240 3.42 -1.88 -12.70
CA VAL A 240 3.04 -3.17 -12.10
C VAL A 240 2.00 -3.81 -13.01
N PRO A 241 2.41 -4.68 -13.94
CA PRO A 241 1.49 -5.28 -14.90
C PRO A 241 0.35 -6.04 -14.22
N GLN A 242 -0.85 -5.99 -14.83
CA GLN A 242 -2.07 -6.67 -14.38
C GLN A 242 -1.83 -8.13 -13.99
N ALA A 243 -0.91 -8.82 -14.65
CA ALA A 243 -0.56 -10.22 -14.37
C ALA A 243 -0.13 -10.46 -12.91
N VAL A 244 0.44 -9.47 -12.22
CA VAL A 244 0.80 -9.59 -10.79
C VAL A 244 -0.45 -9.66 -9.91
N SER A 245 -1.45 -8.82 -10.19
CA SER A 245 -2.74 -8.82 -9.48
C SER A 245 -3.56 -10.08 -9.78
N GLU A 246 -3.53 -10.55 -11.03
CA GLU A 246 -4.18 -11.80 -11.43
C GLU A 246 -3.54 -13.02 -10.75
N ALA A 247 -2.20 -13.07 -10.68
CA ALA A 247 -1.48 -14.15 -10.00
C ALA A 247 -1.85 -14.23 -8.52
N TYR A 248 -1.98 -13.09 -7.85
CA TYR A 248 -2.45 -13.02 -6.46
C TYR A 248 -3.90 -13.50 -6.32
N ALA A 249 -4.81 -13.03 -7.16
CA ALA A 249 -6.21 -13.48 -7.14
C ALA A 249 -6.35 -14.98 -7.41
N ASP A 250 -5.56 -15.52 -8.34
CA ASP A 250 -5.48 -16.95 -8.61
C ASP A 250 -4.91 -17.74 -7.42
N ALA A 251 -3.90 -17.21 -6.73
CA ALA A 251 -3.36 -17.81 -5.52
C ALA A 251 -4.42 -17.84 -4.40
N ALA A 252 -5.15 -16.75 -4.22
CA ALA A 252 -6.26 -16.67 -3.26
C ALA A 252 -7.36 -17.70 -3.57
N ALA A 253 -7.78 -17.79 -4.83
CA ALA A 253 -8.77 -18.78 -5.26
C ALA A 253 -8.32 -20.22 -5.00
N ARG A 254 -7.05 -20.54 -5.25
CA ARG A 254 -6.47 -21.86 -4.92
C ARG A 254 -6.43 -22.13 -3.41
N ALA A 255 -6.29 -21.08 -2.61
CA ALA A 255 -6.34 -21.16 -1.14
C ALA A 255 -7.77 -21.18 -0.58
N GLY A 256 -8.80 -21.07 -1.44
CA GLY A 256 -10.22 -21.08 -1.06
C GLY A 256 -10.72 -19.70 -0.61
N GLU A 257 -10.00 -18.63 -0.92
CA GLU A 257 -10.40 -17.24 -0.62
C GLU A 257 -10.84 -16.50 -1.89
N VAL A 258 -11.87 -15.67 -1.76
CA VAL A 258 -12.34 -14.81 -2.84
C VAL A 258 -11.77 -13.41 -2.66
N VAL A 259 -11.00 -12.97 -3.64
CA VAL A 259 -10.49 -11.60 -3.74
C VAL A 259 -11.23 -10.87 -4.86
N GLY A 260 -11.77 -9.70 -4.57
CA GLY A 260 -12.32 -8.81 -5.59
C GLY A 260 -11.20 -8.28 -6.50
N LEU A 261 -11.42 -8.30 -7.82
CA LEU A 261 -10.48 -7.73 -8.78
C LEU A 261 -11.23 -6.74 -9.68
N THR A 262 -11.05 -5.45 -9.38
CA THR A 262 -11.63 -4.34 -10.15
C THR A 262 -10.63 -3.87 -11.20
N LEU A 263 -10.89 -4.20 -12.46
CA LEU A 263 -10.04 -3.86 -13.59
C LEU A 263 -10.58 -2.62 -14.32
N LEU A 264 -9.73 -1.60 -14.46
CA LEU A 264 -10.09 -0.32 -15.07
C LEU A 264 -9.50 -0.22 -16.48
N GLU A 265 -10.38 -0.04 -17.46
CA GLU A 265 -9.98 0.11 -18.87
C GLU A 265 -9.26 1.46 -19.07
N ASP A 266 -8.26 1.48 -19.95
CA ASP A 266 -7.48 2.66 -20.31
C ASP A 266 -6.80 3.40 -19.13
N VAL A 267 -6.63 2.75 -17.98
CA VAL A 267 -6.01 3.26 -16.78
C VAL A 267 -4.65 2.61 -16.59
N GLY A 268 -3.63 3.41 -16.32
CA GLY A 268 -2.28 2.96 -15.95
C GLY A 268 -2.08 2.88 -14.44
N HIS A 269 -0.84 3.17 -14.01
CA HIS A 269 -0.42 2.97 -12.61
C HIS A 269 -0.89 4.10 -11.69
N PHE A 270 -0.71 5.35 -12.09
CA PHE A 270 -0.83 6.52 -11.22
C PHE A 270 -2.24 7.11 -11.06
N PRO A 271 -3.19 6.94 -12.00
CA PRO A 271 -4.55 7.49 -11.83
C PRO A 271 -5.30 6.96 -10.61
N LEU A 272 -4.88 5.82 -10.05
CA LEU A 272 -5.48 5.23 -8.85
C LEU A 272 -5.30 6.12 -7.59
N ILE A 273 -4.29 6.98 -7.58
CA ILE A 273 -3.99 7.91 -6.48
C ILE A 273 -4.07 9.37 -6.90
N ASP A 274 -4.45 9.66 -8.13
CA ASP A 274 -4.65 11.02 -8.63
C ASP A 274 -6.07 11.53 -8.27
N PRO A 275 -6.21 12.49 -7.35
CA PRO A 275 -7.52 13.02 -6.94
C PRO A 275 -8.37 13.59 -8.08
N ALA A 276 -7.75 13.93 -9.22
CA ALA A 276 -8.44 14.47 -10.39
C ALA A 276 -8.91 13.38 -11.36
N ALA A 277 -8.46 12.13 -11.19
CA ALA A 277 -8.80 11.03 -12.08
C ALA A 277 -10.09 10.29 -11.64
N ASP A 278 -10.91 9.86 -12.59
CA ASP A 278 -12.10 9.03 -12.32
C ASP A 278 -11.73 7.69 -11.65
N ALA A 279 -10.56 7.14 -11.97
CA ALA A 279 -10.03 5.93 -11.33
C ALA A 279 -9.88 6.08 -9.81
N CYS A 280 -9.46 7.24 -9.33
CA CYS A 280 -9.36 7.54 -7.90
C CYS A 280 -10.75 7.61 -7.23
N ALA A 281 -11.78 8.05 -7.96
CA ALA A 281 -13.16 8.00 -7.46
C ALA A 281 -13.64 6.57 -7.29
N VAL A 282 -13.33 5.66 -8.23
CA VAL A 282 -13.63 4.22 -8.10
C VAL A 282 -12.93 3.63 -6.87
N VAL A 283 -11.66 3.98 -6.64
CA VAL A 283 -10.93 3.57 -5.42
C VAL A 283 -11.66 3.97 -4.15
N ALA A 284 -12.17 5.21 -4.09
CA ALA A 284 -12.91 5.69 -2.91
C ALA A 284 -14.24 4.93 -2.70
N GLU A 285 -14.92 4.52 -3.80
CA GLU A 285 -16.13 3.71 -3.71
C GLU A 285 -15.83 2.29 -3.19
N GLU A 286 -14.75 1.64 -3.66
CA GLU A 286 -14.33 0.34 -3.14
C GLU A 286 -13.99 0.41 -1.64
N ILE A 287 -13.34 1.48 -1.20
CA ILE A 287 -13.07 1.73 0.22
C ILE A 287 -14.40 1.91 0.98
N ALA A 288 -15.35 2.68 0.43
CA ALA A 288 -16.62 2.93 1.07
C ALA A 288 -17.45 1.64 1.26
N GLN A 289 -17.45 0.74 0.30
CA GLN A 289 -18.15 -0.56 0.38
C GLN A 289 -17.67 -1.42 1.57
N LEU A 290 -16.41 -1.33 1.95
CA LEU A 290 -15.86 -2.05 3.11
C LEU A 290 -16.05 -1.28 4.42
N ALA A 291 -16.06 0.04 4.38
CA ALA A 291 -16.10 0.90 5.55
C ALA A 291 -17.50 1.08 6.15
N PHE A 292 -18.54 1.01 5.32
CA PHE A 292 -19.94 1.25 5.67
C PHE A 292 -20.80 0.00 5.52
#